data_7091f39e12bf113c20d3e2e13eadbb32
#
_entry.id   7091f39e12bf113c20d3e2e13eadbb32
#
_cell.length_a   1.000
_cell.length_b   1.000
_cell.length_c   1.000
_cell.angle_alpha   90.00
_cell.angle_beta   90.00
_cell.angle_gamma   90.00
#
_symmetry.space_group_name_H-M   'P 1'
#
loop_
_entity.id
_entity.type
_entity.pdbx_description
1 polymer ?
#
loop_
_entity_poly.entity_id
_entity_poly.type
_entity_poly.pdbx_seq_one_letter_code
_entity_poly.pdbx_strand_id
1 'polypeptide(L)'
;MNMKMCATSDVAKAWNSIDWNKANAYVKKLQMRIVKAHQQGRTGKVKSLQWLLTHSFYGRALAVKRVTSNKGKKTAGVDKILWSTPKLKYEAILSLKRRGYKPLPLKRVYIPKKNGKMRPLSIPCMKDRAMQTLYKFALEPIAEITADPNSYGFRAKRCVQDAIEQCFTCLNKAKSPKWVLEGDIKGCFDNISHEWILNHIPMDKDILRKWLKSGYVETGRLFPTDLGSPQGGLC
;
A
#
# COMPACT_ATOMS: atom_id res chain seq x y z
N MET A 1 -20.98 17.32 -36.05
CA MET A 1 -21.47 17.73 -34.72
C MET A 1 -22.06 16.51 -34.02
N ASN A 2 -21.70 16.20 -32.76
CA ASN A 2 -22.20 15.09 -31.93
C ASN A 2 -21.53 13.70 -31.98
N MET A 3 -20.22 13.61 -31.87
CA MET A 3 -19.57 12.35 -31.47
C MET A 3 -18.94 12.34 -30.05
N LYS A 4 -19.00 13.42 -29.27
CA LYS A 4 -18.34 13.53 -27.95
C LYS A 4 -19.23 13.15 -26.75
N MET A 5 -20.54 13.08 -26.89
CA MET A 5 -21.45 12.79 -25.75
C MET A 5 -21.70 11.29 -25.48
N CYS A 6 -21.52 10.42 -26.44
CA CYS A 6 -21.74 8.98 -26.28
C CYS A 6 -20.63 8.30 -25.43
N ALA A 7 -19.37 8.71 -25.59
CA ALA A 7 -18.23 8.10 -24.91
C ALA A 7 -18.20 8.29 -23.37
N THR A 8 -18.85 9.32 -22.83
CA THR A 8 -18.82 9.61 -21.39
C THR A 8 -19.77 8.74 -20.55
N SER A 9 -20.93 8.37 -21.11
CA SER A 9 -21.89 7.47 -20.45
C SER A 9 -21.39 6.03 -20.39
N ASP A 10 -20.65 5.59 -21.41
CA ASP A 10 -20.15 4.23 -21.51
C ASP A 10 -19.00 3.96 -20.53
N VAL A 11 -18.14 4.93 -20.27
CA VAL A 11 -17.05 4.80 -19.29
C VAL A 11 -17.58 4.69 -17.85
N ALA A 12 -18.64 5.42 -17.52
CA ALA A 12 -19.27 5.32 -16.21
C ALA A 12 -19.99 3.96 -16.03
N LYS A 13 -20.67 3.47 -17.06
CA LYS A 13 -21.27 2.12 -17.09
C LYS A 13 -20.21 1.04 -16.93
N ALA A 14 -19.04 1.21 -17.56
CA ALA A 14 -17.93 0.26 -17.48
C ALA A 14 -17.41 0.05 -16.04
N TRP A 15 -17.36 1.11 -15.20
CA TRP A 15 -17.02 0.96 -13.77
C TRP A 15 -18.09 0.15 -13.03
N ASN A 16 -19.37 0.45 -13.27
CA ASN A 16 -20.47 -0.19 -12.57
C ASN A 16 -20.66 -1.66 -12.98
N SER A 17 -20.25 -2.03 -14.21
CA SER A 17 -20.32 -3.39 -14.74
C SER A 17 -19.17 -4.30 -14.31
N ILE A 18 -18.17 -3.79 -13.53
CA ILE A 18 -17.07 -4.62 -13.05
C ILE A 18 -17.58 -5.66 -12.06
N ASP A 19 -17.38 -6.94 -12.39
CA ASP A 19 -17.62 -8.04 -11.45
C ASP A 19 -16.51 -8.09 -10.39
N TRP A 20 -16.83 -7.56 -9.21
CA TRP A 20 -15.89 -7.48 -8.10
C TRP A 20 -15.58 -8.84 -7.48
N ASN A 21 -16.47 -9.81 -7.57
CA ASN A 21 -16.22 -11.16 -7.07
C ASN A 21 -15.19 -11.85 -7.95
N LYS A 22 -15.35 -11.73 -9.27
CA LYS A 22 -14.38 -12.22 -10.25
C LYS A 22 -13.03 -11.53 -10.10
N ALA A 23 -13.01 -10.22 -9.87
CA ALA A 23 -11.78 -9.47 -9.63
C ALA A 23 -11.04 -9.96 -8.37
N ASN A 24 -11.74 -10.13 -7.26
CA ASN A 24 -11.17 -10.66 -6.00
C ASN A 24 -10.64 -12.09 -6.18
N ALA A 25 -11.42 -12.97 -6.80
CA ALA A 25 -11.03 -14.36 -7.07
C ALA A 25 -9.75 -14.43 -7.92
N TYR A 26 -9.67 -13.59 -8.97
CA TYR A 26 -8.50 -13.53 -9.83
C TYR A 26 -7.23 -13.10 -9.06
N VAL A 27 -7.32 -12.01 -8.29
CA VAL A 27 -6.17 -11.51 -7.51
C VAL A 27 -5.77 -12.52 -6.44
N LYS A 28 -6.73 -13.12 -5.72
CA LYS A 28 -6.48 -14.16 -4.71
C LYS A 28 -5.79 -15.38 -5.32
N LYS A 29 -6.22 -15.83 -6.51
CA LYS A 29 -5.57 -16.93 -7.24
C LYS A 29 -4.10 -16.63 -7.54
N LEU A 30 -3.78 -15.40 -7.98
CA LEU A 30 -2.39 -14.99 -8.21
C LEU A 30 -1.58 -14.92 -6.92
N GLN A 31 -2.16 -14.40 -5.84
CA GLN A 31 -1.53 -14.34 -4.52
C GLN A 31 -1.17 -15.74 -4.00
N MET A 32 -2.08 -16.71 -4.11
CA MET A 32 -1.78 -18.09 -3.73
C MET A 32 -0.66 -18.71 -4.57
N ARG A 33 -0.61 -18.39 -5.87
CA ARG A 33 0.49 -18.85 -6.74
C ARG A 33 1.83 -18.20 -6.39
N ILE A 34 1.83 -16.93 -5.95
CA ILE A 34 3.02 -16.24 -5.44
C ILE A 34 3.53 -16.94 -4.19
N VAL A 35 2.67 -17.23 -3.21
CA VAL A 35 3.01 -18.00 -2.00
C VAL A 35 3.67 -19.32 -2.36
N LYS A 36 3.00 -20.13 -3.19
CA LYS A 36 3.54 -21.45 -3.60
C LYS A 36 4.89 -21.34 -4.30
N ALA A 37 5.06 -20.36 -5.19
CA ALA A 37 6.33 -20.14 -5.89
C ALA A 37 7.43 -19.69 -4.93
N HIS A 38 7.10 -18.85 -3.95
CA HIS A 38 8.05 -18.39 -2.92
C HIS A 38 8.51 -19.53 -2.01
N GLN A 39 7.58 -20.35 -1.50
CA GLN A 39 7.89 -21.53 -0.69
C GLN A 39 8.76 -22.55 -1.42
N GLN A 40 8.66 -22.61 -2.76
CA GLN A 40 9.50 -23.47 -3.60
C GLN A 40 10.84 -22.82 -3.99
N GLY A 41 11.19 -21.63 -3.47
CA GLY A 41 12.42 -20.91 -3.82
C GLY A 41 12.47 -20.39 -5.27
N ARG A 42 11.35 -20.42 -6.02
CA ARG A 42 11.29 -20.04 -7.44
C ARG A 42 11.16 -18.53 -7.61
N THR A 43 12.23 -17.79 -7.31
CA THR A 43 12.24 -16.31 -7.31
C THR A 43 11.87 -15.70 -8.67
N GLY A 44 12.32 -16.29 -9.79
CA GLY A 44 11.94 -15.85 -11.14
C GLY A 44 10.41 -15.95 -11.37
N LYS A 45 9.80 -17.05 -10.92
CA LYS A 45 8.34 -17.24 -11.01
C LYS A 45 7.58 -16.27 -10.11
N VAL A 46 8.09 -15.97 -8.92
CA VAL A 46 7.52 -14.94 -8.05
C VAL A 46 7.48 -13.60 -8.76
N LYS A 47 8.61 -13.14 -9.33
CA LYS A 47 8.69 -11.88 -10.10
C LYS A 47 7.68 -11.85 -11.26
N SER A 48 7.57 -12.94 -12.03
CA SER A 48 6.61 -13.03 -13.15
C SER A 48 5.17 -12.96 -12.69
N LEU A 49 4.81 -13.59 -11.56
CA LEU A 49 3.47 -13.56 -11.00
C LEU A 49 3.12 -12.19 -10.40
N GLN A 50 4.07 -11.52 -9.73
CA GLN A 50 3.93 -10.15 -9.27
C GLN A 50 3.73 -9.19 -10.44
N TRP A 51 4.49 -9.37 -11.52
CA TRP A 51 4.32 -8.59 -12.74
C TRP A 51 2.92 -8.80 -13.33
N LEU A 52 2.47 -10.06 -13.47
CA LEU A 52 1.14 -10.38 -13.99
C LEU A 52 0.03 -9.74 -13.14
N LEU A 53 0.14 -9.76 -11.81
CA LEU A 53 -0.84 -9.16 -10.91
C LEU A 53 -0.88 -7.64 -11.10
N THR A 54 0.29 -6.97 -11.10
CA THR A 54 0.38 -5.51 -11.18
C THR A 54 0.02 -4.96 -12.58
N HIS A 55 0.05 -5.80 -13.63
CA HIS A 55 -0.36 -5.43 -14.99
C HIS A 55 -1.79 -5.87 -15.33
N SER A 56 -2.44 -6.66 -14.47
CA SER A 56 -3.80 -7.13 -14.70
C SER A 56 -4.84 -6.02 -14.56
N PHE A 57 -5.91 -6.09 -15.35
CA PHE A 57 -7.05 -5.19 -15.20
C PHE A 57 -7.68 -5.31 -13.80
N TYR A 58 -7.91 -6.53 -13.32
CA TYR A 58 -8.54 -6.77 -12.02
C TYR A 58 -7.68 -6.30 -10.83
N GLY A 59 -6.36 -6.45 -10.89
CA GLY A 59 -5.45 -5.89 -9.87
C GLY A 59 -5.57 -4.37 -9.78
N ARG A 60 -5.51 -3.68 -10.93
CA ARG A 60 -5.68 -2.23 -11.01
C ARG A 60 -7.07 -1.77 -10.57
N ALA A 61 -8.13 -2.48 -10.98
CA ALA A 61 -9.50 -2.16 -10.58
C ALA A 61 -9.69 -2.25 -9.06
N LEU A 62 -9.21 -3.33 -8.42
CA LEU A 62 -9.26 -3.48 -6.96
C LEU A 62 -8.42 -2.41 -6.24
N ALA A 63 -7.27 -2.03 -6.77
CA ALA A 63 -6.45 -0.96 -6.19
C ALA A 63 -7.21 0.38 -6.21
N VAL A 64 -7.83 0.74 -7.32
CA VAL A 64 -8.68 1.94 -7.42
C VAL A 64 -9.88 1.84 -6.47
N LYS A 65 -10.58 0.70 -6.44
CA LYS A 65 -11.70 0.48 -5.52
C LYS A 65 -11.26 0.70 -4.07
N ARG A 66 -10.12 0.14 -3.66
CA ARG A 66 -9.60 0.25 -2.28
C ARG A 66 -9.37 1.69 -1.88
N VAL A 67 -8.68 2.48 -2.70
CA VAL A 67 -8.35 3.88 -2.36
C VAL A 67 -9.56 4.82 -2.43
N THR A 68 -10.59 4.47 -3.20
CA THR A 68 -11.83 5.25 -3.31
C THR A 68 -12.92 4.83 -2.33
N SER A 69 -12.71 3.77 -1.54
CA SER A 69 -13.66 3.30 -0.52
C SER A 69 -13.15 3.46 0.91
N ASN A 70 -11.86 3.71 1.14
CA ASN A 70 -11.29 3.86 2.48
C ASN A 70 -11.60 5.24 3.11
N LYS A 71 -11.25 5.42 4.40
CA LYS A 71 -11.45 6.67 5.13
C LYS A 71 -10.73 7.87 4.47
N GLY A 72 -9.58 7.63 3.81
CA GLY A 72 -8.79 8.65 3.12
C GLY A 72 -9.31 9.06 1.74
N LYS A 73 -10.44 8.54 1.26
CA LYS A 73 -10.99 8.82 -0.08
C LYS A 73 -11.26 10.30 -0.40
N LYS A 74 -11.48 11.11 0.64
CA LYS A 74 -11.72 12.56 0.53
C LYS A 74 -10.48 13.41 0.73
N THR A 75 -9.31 12.80 0.97
CA THR A 75 -8.05 13.53 1.22
C THR A 75 -7.20 13.54 -0.05
N ALA A 76 -7.02 14.69 -0.67
CA ALA A 76 -6.18 14.84 -1.85
C ALA A 76 -4.70 15.02 -1.49
N GLY A 77 -3.80 14.63 -2.42
CA GLY A 77 -2.38 14.92 -2.34
C GLY A 77 -2.05 16.36 -2.77
N VAL A 78 -0.84 16.59 -3.27
CA VAL A 78 -0.39 17.89 -3.76
C VAL A 78 -1.11 18.32 -5.04
N ASP A 79 -1.59 17.37 -5.84
CA ASP A 79 -2.34 17.58 -7.09
C ASP A 79 -3.80 17.99 -6.88
N LYS A 80 -4.30 17.93 -5.66
CA LYS A 80 -5.70 18.22 -5.28
C LYS A 80 -6.75 17.35 -6.01
N ILE A 81 -6.33 16.26 -6.68
CA ILE A 81 -7.21 15.38 -7.47
C ILE A 81 -7.86 14.33 -6.57
N LEU A 82 -9.18 14.13 -6.75
CA LEU A 82 -9.96 13.07 -6.13
C LEU A 82 -10.74 12.29 -7.19
N TRP A 83 -10.92 10.98 -6.97
CA TRP A 83 -11.69 10.11 -7.87
C TRP A 83 -13.09 9.85 -7.29
N SER A 84 -13.96 10.84 -7.42
CA SER A 84 -15.32 10.80 -6.83
C SER A 84 -16.35 10.10 -7.73
N THR A 85 -16.23 10.23 -9.05
CA THR A 85 -17.23 9.71 -10.00
C THR A 85 -16.81 8.35 -10.60
N PRO A 86 -17.77 7.51 -11.04
CA PRO A 86 -17.49 6.25 -11.73
C PRO A 86 -16.57 6.43 -12.95
N LYS A 87 -16.74 7.49 -13.71
CA LYS A 87 -15.90 7.83 -14.86
C LYS A 87 -14.43 8.01 -14.44
N LEU A 88 -14.16 8.88 -13.45
CA LEU A 88 -12.80 9.13 -12.95
C LEU A 88 -12.14 7.85 -12.40
N LYS A 89 -12.91 7.00 -11.74
CA LYS A 89 -12.42 5.71 -11.21
C LYS A 89 -12.02 4.77 -12.33
N TYR A 90 -12.79 4.68 -13.40
CA TYR A 90 -12.48 3.82 -14.53
C TYR A 90 -11.27 4.32 -15.30
N GLU A 91 -11.20 5.63 -15.57
CA GLU A 91 -10.03 6.28 -16.19
C GLU A 91 -8.76 6.08 -15.35
N ALA A 92 -8.90 6.13 -14.02
CA ALA A 92 -7.81 5.81 -13.10
C ALA A 92 -7.28 4.39 -13.30
N ILE A 93 -8.14 3.36 -13.49
CA ILE A 93 -7.68 1.99 -13.77
C ILE A 93 -6.78 1.96 -15.00
N LEU A 94 -7.18 2.67 -16.06
CA LEU A 94 -6.42 2.71 -17.31
C LEU A 94 -5.10 3.48 -17.17
N SER A 95 -5.04 4.44 -16.25
CA SER A 95 -3.87 5.28 -15.97
C SER A 95 -2.79 4.58 -15.13
N LEU A 96 -3.11 3.49 -14.41
CA LEU A 96 -2.17 2.76 -13.57
C LEU A 96 -1.24 1.89 -14.43
N LYS A 97 -0.23 2.51 -15.03
CA LYS A 97 0.77 1.85 -15.87
C LYS A 97 2.15 2.05 -15.27
N ARG A 98 2.98 0.99 -15.28
CA ARG A 98 4.39 1.06 -14.83
C ARG A 98 5.23 1.97 -15.72
N ARG A 99 5.08 1.80 -17.05
CA ARG A 99 5.82 2.60 -18.03
C ARG A 99 5.39 4.05 -17.96
N GLY A 100 6.36 4.96 -17.86
CA GLY A 100 6.10 6.41 -17.75
C GLY A 100 5.57 6.86 -16.38
N TYR A 101 5.45 5.97 -15.39
CA TYR A 101 5.02 6.35 -14.05
C TYR A 101 6.11 7.16 -13.33
N LYS A 102 5.70 8.33 -12.85
CA LYS A 102 6.48 9.20 -11.97
C LYS A 102 5.57 9.59 -10.80
N PRO A 103 5.91 9.22 -9.56
CA PRO A 103 5.16 9.66 -8.38
C PRO A 103 5.33 11.16 -8.19
N LEU A 104 4.31 11.79 -7.65
CA LEU A 104 4.38 13.18 -7.19
C LEU A 104 4.93 13.22 -5.75
N PRO A 105 5.49 14.37 -5.32
CA PRO A 105 5.88 14.56 -3.94
C PRO A 105 4.69 14.37 -2.99
N LEU A 106 4.98 13.96 -1.77
CA LEU A 106 3.97 13.76 -0.73
C LEU A 106 3.55 15.13 -0.15
N LYS A 107 2.27 15.28 0.19
CA LYS A 107 1.79 16.46 0.91
C LYS A 107 2.03 16.28 2.40
N ARG A 108 2.92 17.10 3.00
CA ARG A 108 3.16 17.09 4.44
C ARG A 108 2.03 17.80 5.18
N VAL A 109 1.53 17.16 6.23
CA VAL A 109 0.57 17.71 7.19
C VAL A 109 0.96 17.28 8.59
N TYR A 110 0.55 18.04 9.61
CA TYR A 110 0.86 17.74 11.01
C TYR A 110 -0.42 17.44 11.78
N ILE A 111 -0.40 16.37 12.57
CA ILE A 111 -1.51 15.97 13.45
C ILE A 111 -1.04 16.05 14.90
N PRO A 112 -1.80 16.72 15.80
CA PRO A 112 -1.45 16.79 17.21
C PRO A 112 -1.54 15.41 17.87
N LYS A 113 -0.54 15.06 18.67
CA LYS A 113 -0.54 13.90 19.55
C LYS A 113 -1.15 14.25 20.91
N LYS A 114 -1.57 13.26 21.68
CA LYS A 114 -2.08 13.44 23.05
C LYS A 114 -1.09 14.15 24.00
N ASN A 115 0.21 14.04 23.74
CA ASN A 115 1.28 14.68 24.53
C ASN A 115 1.66 16.09 24.03
N GLY A 116 0.84 16.74 23.22
CA GLY A 116 1.07 18.07 22.66
C GLY A 116 2.09 18.15 21.51
N LYS A 117 2.83 17.09 21.23
CA LYS A 117 3.76 17.06 20.09
C LYS A 117 3.02 16.86 18.77
N MET A 118 3.56 17.40 17.69
CA MET A 118 3.01 17.23 16.34
C MET A 118 3.57 15.96 15.70
N ARG A 119 2.69 15.20 15.01
CA ARG A 119 3.08 14.04 14.21
C ARG A 119 3.04 14.40 12.73
N PRO A 120 4.16 14.35 12.02
CA PRO A 120 4.16 14.56 10.58
C PRO A 120 3.50 13.39 9.86
N LEU A 121 2.57 13.68 8.96
CA LEU A 121 2.02 12.73 8.01
C LEU A 121 2.34 13.19 6.59
N SER A 122 2.60 12.25 5.72
CA SER A 122 2.91 12.51 4.32
C SER A 122 1.86 11.83 3.45
N ILE A 123 1.03 12.62 2.77
CA ILE A 123 -0.14 12.16 2.03
C ILE A 123 0.21 12.06 0.54
N PRO A 124 0.25 10.86 -0.06
CA PRO A 124 0.47 10.69 -1.48
C PRO A 124 -0.78 11.06 -2.30
N CYS A 125 -0.61 11.37 -3.57
CA CYS A 125 -1.70 11.58 -4.52
C CYS A 125 -2.52 10.31 -4.73
N MET A 126 -3.76 10.44 -5.20
CA MET A 126 -4.66 9.28 -5.41
C MET A 126 -4.03 8.22 -6.32
N LYS A 127 -3.34 8.65 -7.38
CA LYS A 127 -2.65 7.75 -8.30
C LYS A 127 -1.53 6.98 -7.62
N ASP A 128 -0.76 7.64 -6.77
CA ASP A 128 0.36 7.02 -6.06
C ASP A 128 -0.14 6.04 -5.00
N ARG A 129 -1.21 6.38 -4.26
CA ARG A 129 -1.88 5.44 -3.35
C ARG A 129 -2.40 4.20 -4.06
N ALA A 130 -2.99 4.37 -5.25
CA ALA A 130 -3.47 3.23 -6.02
C ALA A 130 -2.32 2.37 -6.54
N MET A 131 -1.22 2.97 -7.00
CA MET A 131 -0.01 2.24 -7.37
C MET A 131 0.58 1.50 -6.17
N GLN A 132 0.72 2.13 -5.02
CA GLN A 132 1.17 1.49 -3.78
C GLN A 132 0.26 0.32 -3.39
N THR A 133 -1.06 0.51 -3.44
CA THR A 133 -2.04 -0.57 -3.17
C THR A 133 -1.88 -1.74 -4.13
N LEU A 134 -1.67 -1.45 -5.42
CA LEU A 134 -1.49 -2.47 -6.45
C LEU A 134 -0.25 -3.33 -6.19
N TYR A 135 0.88 -2.69 -5.85
CA TYR A 135 2.11 -3.41 -5.49
C TYR A 135 2.01 -4.09 -4.13
N LYS A 136 1.27 -3.51 -3.18
CA LYS A 136 0.96 -4.17 -1.91
C LYS A 136 0.25 -5.51 -2.12
N PHE A 137 -0.73 -5.61 -3.02
CA PHE A 137 -1.36 -6.89 -3.33
C PHE A 137 -0.38 -7.97 -3.80
N ALA A 138 0.71 -7.58 -4.45
CA ALA A 138 1.74 -8.51 -4.90
C ALA A 138 2.79 -8.84 -3.83
N LEU A 139 2.98 -7.97 -2.83
CA LEU A 139 3.94 -8.14 -1.74
C LEU A 139 3.33 -8.83 -0.52
N GLU A 140 2.10 -8.49 -0.17
CA GLU A 140 1.41 -8.95 1.04
C GLU A 140 1.45 -10.48 1.23
N PRO A 141 1.29 -11.32 0.18
CA PRO A 141 1.40 -12.77 0.33
C PRO A 141 2.77 -13.23 0.82
N ILE A 142 3.84 -12.58 0.36
CA ILE A 142 5.23 -12.91 0.77
C ILE A 142 5.46 -12.43 2.20
N ALA A 143 5.10 -11.19 2.49
CA ALA A 143 5.25 -10.61 3.82
C ALA A 143 4.52 -11.46 4.89
N GLU A 144 3.32 -11.97 4.57
CA GLU A 144 2.53 -12.77 5.51
C GLU A 144 3.18 -14.11 5.84
N ILE A 145 3.81 -14.78 4.88
CA ILE A 145 4.44 -16.09 5.11
C ILE A 145 5.88 -16.01 5.66
N THR A 146 6.52 -14.84 5.56
CA THR A 146 7.89 -14.61 6.06
C THR A 146 7.91 -13.87 7.40
N ALA A 147 6.81 -13.24 7.78
CA ALA A 147 6.73 -12.49 9.03
C ALA A 147 6.67 -13.44 10.26
N ASP A 148 7.20 -12.97 11.38
CA ASP A 148 7.09 -13.65 12.66
C ASP A 148 5.61 -13.91 13.01
N PRO A 149 5.24 -15.15 13.45
CA PRO A 149 3.86 -15.50 13.80
C PRO A 149 3.26 -14.59 14.88
N ASN A 150 4.07 -14.11 15.81
CA ASN A 150 3.66 -13.26 16.93
C ASN A 150 3.73 -11.75 16.61
N SER A 151 4.03 -11.37 15.38
CA SER A 151 3.93 -9.98 14.91
C SER A 151 2.51 -9.68 14.45
N TYR A 152 1.82 -8.75 15.10
CA TYR A 152 0.40 -8.44 14.85
C TYR A 152 0.21 -7.10 14.15
N GLY A 153 1.10 -6.13 14.34
CA GLY A 153 0.99 -4.80 13.77
C GLY A 153 1.01 -4.76 12.25
N PHE A 154 0.11 -3.98 11.64
CA PHE A 154 0.02 -3.74 10.19
C PHE A 154 -0.23 -4.98 9.30
N ARG A 155 -0.56 -6.12 9.87
CA ARG A 155 -0.88 -7.36 9.15
C ARG A 155 -2.38 -7.50 8.91
N ALA A 156 -2.75 -7.99 7.73
CA ALA A 156 -4.14 -8.25 7.39
C ALA A 156 -4.75 -9.30 8.29
N LYS A 157 -5.99 -9.08 8.73
CA LYS A 157 -6.75 -9.98 9.60
C LYS A 157 -6.11 -10.24 10.98
N ARG A 158 -5.21 -9.37 11.42
CA ARG A 158 -4.67 -9.34 12.78
C ARG A 158 -5.22 -8.12 13.50
N CYS A 159 -5.53 -8.26 14.78
CA CYS A 159 -6.03 -7.19 15.61
C CYS A 159 -5.32 -7.12 16.97
N VAL A 160 -5.61 -6.10 17.74
CA VAL A 160 -5.02 -5.90 19.07
C VAL A 160 -5.43 -7.05 20.02
N GLN A 161 -6.65 -7.54 19.87
CA GLN A 161 -7.18 -8.65 20.70
C GLN A 161 -6.35 -9.91 20.51
N ASP A 162 -5.94 -10.24 19.28
CA ASP A 162 -5.07 -11.41 19.02
C ASP A 162 -3.73 -11.29 19.75
N ALA A 163 -3.16 -10.07 19.79
CA ALA A 163 -1.91 -9.80 20.51
C ALA A 163 -2.10 -9.94 22.04
N ILE A 164 -3.20 -9.43 22.58
CA ILE A 164 -3.53 -9.52 23.99
C ILE A 164 -3.74 -10.99 24.39
N GLU A 165 -4.47 -11.76 23.59
CA GLU A 165 -4.69 -13.19 23.83
C GLU A 165 -3.37 -13.97 23.86
N GLN A 166 -2.46 -13.68 22.93
CA GLN A 166 -1.13 -14.29 22.91
C GLN A 166 -0.31 -13.92 24.14
N CYS A 167 -0.30 -12.65 24.55
CA CYS A 167 0.34 -12.23 25.79
C CYS A 167 -0.23 -12.97 27.01
N PHE A 168 -1.56 -13.06 27.10
CA PHE A 168 -2.22 -13.80 28.18
C PHE A 168 -1.79 -15.26 28.17
N THR A 169 -1.81 -15.93 27.02
CA THR A 169 -1.40 -17.34 26.90
C THR A 169 0.03 -17.58 27.36
N CYS A 170 0.94 -16.63 27.08
CA CYS A 170 2.34 -16.73 27.44
C CYS A 170 2.63 -16.42 28.92
N LEU A 171 1.85 -15.54 29.55
CA LEU A 171 2.20 -14.95 30.85
C LEU A 171 1.30 -15.40 32.02
N ASN A 172 0.16 -16.06 31.79
CA ASN A 172 -0.85 -16.34 32.80
C ASN A 172 -0.58 -17.58 33.70
N LYS A 173 0.46 -18.36 33.39
CA LYS A 173 0.72 -19.63 34.14
C LYS A 173 1.76 -19.43 35.24
N ALA A 174 1.67 -20.19 36.31
CA ALA A 174 2.64 -20.14 37.41
C ALA A 174 4.09 -20.39 36.98
N LYS A 175 4.30 -21.17 35.89
CA LYS A 175 5.62 -21.43 35.28
C LYS A 175 5.99 -20.48 34.14
N SER A 176 5.17 -19.44 33.87
CA SER A 176 5.45 -18.47 32.82
C SER A 176 6.67 -17.59 33.17
N PRO A 177 7.32 -17.00 32.17
CA PRO A 177 8.39 -16.03 32.39
C PRO A 177 7.96 -14.90 33.33
N LYS A 178 8.81 -14.57 34.32
CA LYS A 178 8.56 -13.50 35.29
C LYS A 178 9.04 -12.14 34.83
N TRP A 179 9.88 -12.10 33.81
CA TRP A 179 10.47 -10.89 33.25
C TRP A 179 9.91 -10.61 31.87
N VAL A 180 9.54 -9.36 31.64
CA VAL A 180 9.06 -8.87 30.35
C VAL A 180 9.98 -7.74 29.94
N LEU A 181 10.54 -7.85 28.72
CA LEU A 181 11.28 -6.75 28.09
C LEU A 181 10.32 -5.99 27.20
N GLU A 182 10.13 -4.68 27.50
CA GLU A 182 9.47 -3.74 26.62
C GLU A 182 10.52 -2.94 25.85
N GLY A 183 10.50 -3.00 24.53
CA GLY A 183 11.43 -2.30 23.65
C GLY A 183 10.71 -1.54 22.54
N ASP A 184 11.18 -0.34 22.21
CA ASP A 184 10.71 0.47 21.09
C ASP A 184 11.89 1.06 20.31
N ILE A 185 11.73 1.18 18.98
CA ILE A 185 12.77 1.73 18.10
C ILE A 185 12.52 3.22 17.92
N LYS A 186 13.39 4.05 18.51
CA LYS A 186 13.28 5.50 18.39
C LYS A 186 13.42 5.95 16.92
N GLY A 187 12.39 6.62 16.41
CA GLY A 187 12.40 7.16 15.05
C GLY A 187 12.53 6.08 13.96
N CYS A 188 11.98 4.88 14.16
CA CYS A 188 12.12 3.75 13.25
C CYS A 188 11.87 4.15 11.79
N PHE A 189 10.70 4.74 11.49
CA PHE A 189 10.32 5.09 10.12
C PHE A 189 11.18 6.20 9.51
N ASP A 190 11.79 7.06 10.31
CA ASP A 190 12.58 8.19 9.84
C ASP A 190 14.03 7.79 9.51
N ASN A 191 14.50 6.65 10.03
CA ASN A 191 15.89 6.20 9.94
C ASN A 191 16.11 4.95 9.09
N ILE A 192 15.08 4.37 8.46
CA ILE A 192 15.25 3.17 7.64
C ILE A 192 16.09 3.51 6.40
N SER A 193 17.16 2.75 6.17
CA SER A 193 18.02 2.91 4.99
C SER A 193 17.25 2.60 3.71
N HIS A 194 17.25 3.52 2.74
CA HIS A 194 16.69 3.28 1.41
C HIS A 194 17.41 2.16 0.67
N GLU A 195 18.71 2.04 0.83
CA GLU A 195 19.49 0.96 0.25
C GLU A 195 19.07 -0.40 0.83
N TRP A 196 18.90 -0.49 2.14
CA TRP A 196 18.40 -1.70 2.77
C TRP A 196 17.01 -2.10 2.22
N ILE A 197 16.07 -1.15 2.16
CA ILE A 197 14.74 -1.37 1.57
C ILE A 197 14.85 -1.89 0.13
N LEU A 198 15.69 -1.24 -0.69
CA LEU A 198 15.88 -1.63 -2.08
C LEU A 198 16.48 -3.04 -2.21
N ASN A 199 17.34 -3.47 -1.32
CA ASN A 199 17.96 -4.79 -1.37
C ASN A 199 17.05 -5.90 -0.86
N HIS A 200 16.24 -5.65 0.17
CA HIS A 200 15.49 -6.69 0.87
C HIS A 200 14.03 -6.83 0.44
N ILE A 201 13.38 -5.77 -0.03
CA ILE A 201 11.96 -5.87 -0.43
C ILE A 201 11.83 -6.51 -1.82
N PRO A 202 11.16 -7.68 -1.97
CA PRO A 202 11.07 -8.42 -3.23
C PRO A 202 10.00 -7.85 -4.18
N MET A 203 10.25 -6.66 -4.70
CA MET A 203 9.38 -5.99 -5.68
C MET A 203 10.17 -5.29 -6.78
N ASP A 204 9.47 -4.67 -7.73
CA ASP A 204 10.07 -3.82 -8.78
C ASP A 204 10.90 -2.69 -8.16
N LYS A 205 12.21 -2.75 -8.32
CA LYS A 205 13.16 -1.83 -7.68
C LYS A 205 13.06 -0.41 -8.24
N ASP A 206 12.69 -0.25 -9.52
CA ASP A 206 12.54 1.08 -10.14
C ASP A 206 11.34 1.82 -9.55
N ILE A 207 10.24 1.11 -9.34
CA ILE A 207 9.04 1.68 -8.71
C ILE A 207 9.33 2.03 -7.25
N LEU A 208 9.97 1.11 -6.52
CA LEU A 208 10.33 1.33 -5.12
C LEU A 208 11.27 2.53 -4.96
N ARG A 209 12.32 2.63 -5.79
CA ARG A 209 13.25 3.76 -5.79
C ARG A 209 12.54 5.10 -6.07
N LYS A 210 11.60 5.11 -7.01
CA LYS A 210 10.82 6.31 -7.31
C LYS A 210 9.99 6.76 -6.12
N TRP A 211 9.36 5.86 -5.37
CA TRP A 211 8.61 6.21 -4.17
C TRP A 211 9.50 6.75 -3.06
N LEU A 212 10.63 6.08 -2.78
CA LEU A 212 11.58 6.50 -1.76
C LEU A 212 12.15 7.90 -2.04
N LYS A 213 12.38 8.22 -3.33
CA LYS A 213 12.94 9.51 -3.77
C LYS A 213 11.89 10.56 -4.15
N SER A 214 10.60 10.34 -3.90
CA SER A 214 9.54 11.29 -4.31
C SER A 214 9.57 12.62 -3.55
N GLY A 215 10.17 12.65 -2.36
CA GLY A 215 10.20 13.83 -1.51
C GLY A 215 8.81 14.19 -0.95
N TYR A 216 8.75 15.33 -0.26
CA TYR A 216 7.49 15.89 0.24
C TYR A 216 7.46 17.41 0.09
N VAL A 217 6.25 17.95 -0.03
CA VAL A 217 6.00 19.39 -0.07
C VAL A 217 5.44 19.82 1.27
N GLU A 218 6.08 20.84 1.85
CA GLU A 218 5.69 21.51 3.08
C GLU A 218 5.74 23.01 2.87
N THR A 219 4.70 23.74 3.23
CA THR A 219 4.59 25.20 3.05
C THR A 219 4.96 25.68 1.63
N GLY A 220 4.65 24.88 0.62
CA GLY A 220 4.94 25.19 -0.80
C GLY A 220 6.37 24.86 -1.25
N ARG A 221 7.24 24.37 -0.37
CA ARG A 221 8.63 24.00 -0.71
C ARG A 221 8.77 22.48 -0.81
N LEU A 222 9.59 22.02 -1.75
CA LEU A 222 9.92 20.61 -1.94
C LEU A 222 11.15 20.26 -1.09
N PHE A 223 11.01 19.19 -0.31
CA PHE A 223 12.10 18.60 0.48
C PHE A 223 12.40 17.19 -0.04
N PRO A 224 13.67 16.87 -0.33
CA PRO A 224 14.06 15.51 -0.69
C PRO A 224 13.96 14.56 0.51
N THR A 225 13.94 13.25 0.23
CA THR A 225 14.02 12.20 1.24
C THR A 225 15.17 11.26 0.91
N ASP A 226 16.18 11.21 1.76
CA ASP A 226 17.36 10.36 1.59
C ASP A 226 17.34 9.14 2.52
N LEU A 227 16.57 9.22 3.59
CA LEU A 227 16.35 8.16 4.57
C LEU A 227 14.87 8.08 4.95
N GLY A 228 14.51 6.98 5.53
CA GLY A 228 13.19 6.78 6.13
C GLY A 228 12.10 6.43 5.13
N SER A 229 10.96 6.07 5.69
CA SER A 229 9.72 5.82 4.96
C SER A 229 8.62 6.74 5.52
N PRO A 230 7.94 7.50 4.67
CA PRO A 230 6.96 8.48 5.14
C PRO A 230 5.76 7.81 5.81
N GLN A 231 5.38 8.30 6.98
CA GLN A 231 4.15 7.89 7.64
C GLN A 231 2.92 8.47 6.93
N GLY A 232 1.88 7.68 6.75
CA GLY A 232 0.61 8.13 6.12
C GLY A 232 0.36 7.57 4.71
N GLY A 233 1.24 6.73 4.20
CA GLY A 233 0.96 5.89 3.03
C GLY A 233 -0.06 4.78 3.33
N LEU A 234 -0.42 4.00 2.32
CA LEU A 234 -1.21 2.78 2.49
C LEU A 234 -0.31 1.66 3.06
N CYS A 235 -0.14 1.65 4.36
CA CYS A 235 0.38 0.49 5.07
C CYS A 235 -0.72 -0.54 5.31
#